data_4e444ac13e9d34865cd1c583e8cfea23
#
_entry.id   4e444ac13e9d34865cd1c583e8cfea23
#
_cell.length_a   1.000
_cell.length_b   1.000
_cell.length_c   1.000
_cell.angle_alpha   90.00
_cell.angle_beta   90.00
_cell.angle_gamma   90.00
#
_symmetry.space_group_name_H-M   'P 1'
#
loop_
_entity.id
_entity.type
_entity.pdbx_description
1 polymer ?
#
loop_
_entity_poly.entity_id
_entity_poly.type
_entity_poly.pdbx_seq_one_letter_code
_entity_poly.pdbx_strand_id
1 'polypeptide(L)'
;MERILRTVLIVTAAIAAACAPRERTLVLLSTNDMHAKIRNFPRLAAAVEACRDTAQLVVLVDAGDRWTGNAYVDRAATPGMPMIALMNRLGYDVATLGNHEFDHGQAFLGRMIDSMDFEVVCANVVSDTCSFPPLPPYTVLEEGGFRIGFVGVVTNYEGPGHPAGNASSFAGLTFPDPQRMALKYAAELRPKCDVLVLVSHMGDDRDRELLAGGASQYDVVIGGHTHEEVDTLIGGTLLTQTGKDLRNIGVTTIRMKGKKVAGVDFRLVSLAGYEPDPVFQKQVDACYANPELNRPMGEFGNAANKWGLANWMAGAVADGIDAEIGFYHIGGVRLDSIPAGGVSAASVYGLEPFGTLVAEMKMTPADMRRMIVSKYNDPVNVKEAHRIDLISTTPYVIVTDQADNALDVEFPKLREGKVYTVAVSDYVYKNYNDLNYTDGKITEEDVTGILLEELEEDSPLRIDNTPRQRVRRK
;
A
#
# COMPACT_ATOMS: atom_id res chain seq x y z
N MET A 1 -25.11 -38.65 -57.03
CA MET A 1 -25.04 -37.25 -56.67
C MET A 1 -25.21 -37.04 -55.16
N GLU A 2 -26.19 -37.56 -54.46
CA GLU A 2 -26.41 -37.42 -53.04
C GLU A 2 -25.25 -37.89 -52.11
N ARG A 3 -24.56 -38.99 -52.43
CA ARG A 3 -23.44 -39.49 -51.67
C ARG A 3 -22.21 -38.55 -51.73
N ILE A 4 -21.98 -37.95 -52.90
CA ILE A 4 -20.86 -36.97 -53.08
C ILE A 4 -21.18 -35.67 -52.35
N LEU A 5 -22.44 -35.20 -52.35
CA LEU A 5 -22.87 -34.01 -51.65
C LEU A 5 -22.75 -34.18 -50.13
N ARG A 6 -23.09 -35.35 -49.57
CA ARG A 6 -22.93 -35.66 -48.12
C ARG A 6 -21.46 -35.72 -47.72
N THR A 7 -20.59 -36.28 -48.53
CA THR A 7 -19.16 -36.34 -48.24
C THR A 7 -18.50 -34.96 -48.27
N VAL A 8 -18.86 -34.12 -49.23
CA VAL A 8 -18.38 -32.73 -49.33
C VAL A 8 -18.88 -31.89 -48.14
N LEU A 9 -20.14 -32.07 -47.69
CA LEU A 9 -20.68 -31.36 -46.53
C LEU A 9 -19.98 -31.79 -45.22
N ILE A 10 -19.64 -33.07 -45.07
CA ILE A 10 -18.94 -33.58 -43.88
C ILE A 10 -17.49 -33.08 -43.86
N VAL A 11 -16.81 -33.05 -45.00
CA VAL A 11 -15.43 -32.54 -45.09
C VAL A 11 -15.37 -31.04 -44.87
N THR A 12 -16.31 -30.26 -45.41
CA THR A 12 -16.37 -28.81 -45.14
C THR A 12 -16.74 -28.48 -43.69
N ALA A 13 -17.62 -29.27 -43.05
CA ALA A 13 -17.94 -29.12 -41.63
C ALA A 13 -16.74 -29.51 -40.74
N ALA A 14 -15.99 -30.56 -41.11
CA ALA A 14 -14.76 -30.94 -40.38
C ALA A 14 -13.63 -29.91 -40.53
N ILE A 15 -13.47 -29.30 -41.70
CA ILE A 15 -12.49 -28.25 -41.95
C ILE A 15 -12.91 -26.96 -41.22
N ALA A 16 -14.19 -26.61 -41.18
CA ALA A 16 -14.71 -25.47 -40.45
C ALA A 16 -14.54 -25.62 -38.91
N ALA A 17 -14.73 -26.85 -38.40
CA ALA A 17 -14.49 -27.15 -36.98
C ALA A 17 -13.00 -27.16 -36.63
N ALA A 18 -12.09 -27.53 -37.55
CA ALA A 18 -10.66 -27.46 -37.38
C ALA A 18 -10.07 -26.01 -37.45
N CYS A 19 -10.82 -25.09 -38.09
CA CYS A 19 -10.46 -23.66 -38.19
C CYS A 19 -11.10 -22.77 -37.14
N ALA A 20 -11.92 -23.30 -36.21
CA ALA A 20 -12.43 -22.52 -35.11
C ALA A 20 -11.25 -22.12 -34.18
N PRO A 21 -11.08 -20.84 -33.85
CA PRO A 21 -10.04 -20.44 -32.93
C PRO A 21 -10.18 -21.20 -31.61
N ARG A 22 -9.14 -21.96 -31.25
CA ARG A 22 -9.11 -22.73 -30.01
C ARG A 22 -9.16 -21.75 -28.85
N GLU A 23 -10.03 -21.97 -27.89
CA GLU A 23 -10.07 -21.20 -26.66
C GLU A 23 -8.78 -21.46 -25.85
N ARG A 24 -8.14 -20.40 -25.38
CA ARG A 24 -6.90 -20.44 -24.60
C ARG A 24 -7.08 -19.60 -23.35
N THR A 25 -6.37 -19.92 -22.31
CA THR A 25 -6.41 -19.19 -21.04
C THR A 25 -5.06 -18.56 -20.73
N LEU A 26 -5.11 -17.33 -20.26
CA LEU A 26 -4.04 -16.60 -19.60
C LEU A 26 -4.45 -16.41 -18.15
N VAL A 27 -3.57 -16.66 -17.22
CA VAL A 27 -3.76 -16.40 -15.79
C VAL A 27 -2.84 -15.25 -15.37
N LEU A 28 -3.42 -14.18 -14.84
CA LEU A 28 -2.68 -13.16 -14.14
C LEU A 28 -2.77 -13.45 -12.65
N LEU A 29 -1.64 -13.61 -12.00
CA LEU A 29 -1.51 -13.68 -10.55
C LEU A 29 -1.11 -12.31 -10.04
N SER A 30 -1.82 -11.79 -9.05
CA SER A 30 -1.59 -10.42 -8.57
C SER A 30 -1.39 -10.34 -7.07
N THR A 31 -0.47 -9.45 -6.69
CA THR A 31 -0.24 -8.98 -5.32
C THR A 31 -0.29 -7.46 -5.27
N ASN A 32 -0.58 -6.90 -4.12
CA ASN A 32 -0.53 -5.48 -3.81
C ASN A 32 -0.33 -5.30 -2.30
N ASP A 33 0.19 -4.14 -1.88
CA ASP A 33 0.28 -3.74 -0.46
C ASP A 33 0.88 -4.84 0.43
N MET A 34 1.98 -5.44 -0.03
CA MET A 34 2.66 -6.52 0.68
C MET A 34 3.32 -6.04 1.97
N HIS A 35 3.70 -4.75 2.06
CA HIS A 35 4.27 -4.08 3.24
C HIS A 35 5.34 -4.92 3.94
N ALA A 36 6.24 -5.49 3.12
CA ALA A 36 7.36 -6.31 3.59
C ALA A 36 6.96 -7.56 4.39
N LYS A 37 5.70 -8.03 4.36
CA LYS A 37 5.24 -9.18 5.13
C LYS A 37 5.71 -10.51 4.53
N ILE A 38 7.03 -10.68 4.45
CA ILE A 38 7.70 -11.84 3.82
C ILE A 38 7.37 -13.18 4.48
N ARG A 39 6.81 -13.21 5.70
CA ARG A 39 6.44 -14.45 6.40
C ARG A 39 5.45 -15.32 5.62
N ASN A 40 4.58 -14.70 4.82
CA ASN A 40 3.64 -15.44 3.96
C ASN A 40 4.21 -15.78 2.57
N PHE A 41 5.41 -15.30 2.24
CA PHE A 41 6.01 -15.49 0.92
C PHE A 41 6.23 -16.98 0.54
N PRO A 42 6.61 -17.87 1.45
CA PRO A 42 6.69 -19.31 1.16
C PRO A 42 5.35 -19.93 0.73
N ARG A 43 4.23 -19.44 1.29
CA ARG A 43 2.88 -19.87 0.90
C ARG A 43 2.47 -19.28 -0.46
N LEU A 44 2.86 -18.03 -0.73
CA LEU A 44 2.70 -17.43 -2.05
C LEU A 44 3.42 -18.25 -3.12
N ALA A 45 4.66 -18.66 -2.85
CA ALA A 45 5.44 -19.48 -3.77
C ALA A 45 4.71 -20.80 -4.09
N ALA A 46 4.20 -21.50 -3.08
CA ALA A 46 3.42 -22.72 -3.27
C ALA A 46 2.13 -22.47 -4.09
N ALA A 47 1.43 -21.36 -3.86
CA ALA A 47 0.23 -20.98 -4.60
C ALA A 47 0.55 -20.67 -6.08
N VAL A 48 1.64 -19.96 -6.35
CA VAL A 48 2.10 -19.65 -7.70
C VAL A 48 2.46 -20.93 -8.47
N GLU A 49 3.23 -21.83 -7.87
CA GLU A 49 3.59 -23.10 -8.51
C GLU A 49 2.34 -23.96 -8.81
N ALA A 50 1.38 -24.06 -7.88
CA ALA A 50 0.13 -24.75 -8.13
C ALA A 50 -0.68 -24.19 -9.32
N CYS A 51 -0.57 -22.87 -9.57
CA CYS A 51 -1.17 -22.25 -10.75
C CYS A 51 -0.34 -22.56 -12.02
N ARG A 52 0.98 -22.53 -11.95
CA ARG A 52 1.89 -22.84 -13.07
C ARG A 52 1.72 -24.29 -13.55
N ASP A 53 1.46 -25.22 -12.63
CA ASP A 53 1.23 -26.64 -12.96
C ASP A 53 -0.06 -26.88 -13.77
N THR A 54 -1.03 -25.97 -13.66
CA THR A 54 -2.37 -26.14 -14.24
C THR A 54 -2.70 -25.20 -15.39
N ALA A 55 -2.08 -24.03 -15.43
CA ALA A 55 -2.34 -23.00 -16.43
C ALA A 55 -1.36 -23.07 -17.60
N GLN A 56 -1.83 -22.71 -18.81
CA GLN A 56 -0.99 -22.68 -20.01
C GLN A 56 0.00 -21.50 -20.01
N LEU A 57 -0.40 -20.40 -19.41
CA LEU A 57 0.36 -19.18 -19.30
C LEU A 57 0.02 -18.48 -17.99
N VAL A 58 1.04 -18.15 -17.22
CA VAL A 58 0.92 -17.43 -15.95
C VAL A 58 1.82 -16.21 -16.01
N VAL A 59 1.28 -15.04 -15.65
CA VAL A 59 2.03 -13.78 -15.49
C VAL A 59 1.80 -13.29 -14.08
N LEU A 60 2.88 -12.98 -13.36
CA LEU A 60 2.85 -12.54 -11.97
C LEU A 60 3.08 -11.04 -11.88
N VAL A 61 2.12 -10.31 -11.30
CA VAL A 61 2.04 -8.85 -11.30
C VAL A 61 1.95 -8.30 -9.88
N ASP A 62 2.65 -7.20 -9.60
CA ASP A 62 2.57 -6.50 -8.31
C ASP A 62 2.12 -5.04 -8.49
N ALA A 63 1.11 -4.63 -7.71
CA ALA A 63 0.53 -3.29 -7.81
C ALA A 63 1.11 -2.30 -6.77
N GLY A 64 2.34 -2.51 -6.28
CA GLY A 64 3.06 -1.56 -5.44
C GLY A 64 2.92 -1.77 -3.93
N ASP A 65 3.61 -0.92 -3.16
CA ASP A 65 3.76 -0.99 -1.71
C ASP A 65 4.34 -2.34 -1.24
N ARG A 66 5.51 -2.69 -1.83
CA ARG A 66 6.21 -3.94 -1.56
C ARG A 66 6.88 -3.97 -0.20
N TRP A 67 7.45 -2.86 0.24
CA TRP A 67 8.17 -2.72 1.52
C TRP A 67 7.51 -1.72 2.45
N THR A 68 8.19 -1.41 3.55
CA THR A 68 7.73 -0.62 4.68
C THR A 68 6.64 -1.28 5.51
N GLY A 69 7.05 -1.79 6.68
CA GLY A 69 6.17 -2.41 7.67
C GLY A 69 6.70 -3.71 8.27
N ASN A 70 7.99 -4.05 8.01
CA ASN A 70 8.66 -5.19 8.61
C ASN A 70 10.15 -4.90 8.82
N ALA A 71 10.56 -4.73 10.06
CA ALA A 71 11.93 -4.40 10.43
C ALA A 71 13.00 -5.32 9.80
N TYR A 72 12.72 -6.60 9.61
CA TYR A 72 13.65 -7.55 9.00
C TYR A 72 13.90 -7.31 7.51
N VAL A 73 13.05 -6.56 6.87
CA VAL A 73 13.19 -6.11 5.48
C VAL A 73 13.67 -4.68 5.44
N ASP A 74 13.04 -3.81 6.23
CA ASP A 74 13.27 -2.35 6.17
C ASP A 74 14.60 -1.95 6.80
N ARG A 75 15.14 -2.75 7.75
CA ARG A 75 16.45 -2.55 8.40
C ARG A 75 17.47 -3.66 8.07
N ALA A 76 17.26 -4.38 6.98
CA ALA A 76 18.29 -5.27 6.44
C ALA A 76 19.55 -4.48 6.04
N ALA A 77 20.68 -5.14 5.89
CA ALA A 77 21.94 -4.52 5.45
C ALA A 77 21.77 -3.68 4.16
N THR A 78 20.86 -4.10 3.27
CA THR A 78 20.31 -3.29 2.20
C THR A 78 18.79 -3.32 2.37
N PRO A 79 18.17 -2.25 2.87
CA PRO A 79 16.73 -2.18 3.08
C PRO A 79 15.94 -2.58 1.83
N GLY A 80 14.81 -3.27 1.97
CA GLY A 80 13.99 -3.74 0.85
C GLY A 80 14.54 -4.95 0.07
N MET A 81 15.85 -5.19 0.07
CA MET A 81 16.47 -6.27 -0.70
C MET A 81 15.94 -7.67 -0.37
N PRO A 82 15.62 -8.04 0.89
CA PRO A 82 15.00 -9.34 1.17
C PRO A 82 13.71 -9.58 0.40
N MET A 83 12.86 -8.56 0.22
CA MET A 83 11.63 -8.66 -0.58
C MET A 83 11.96 -8.82 -2.06
N ILE A 84 12.85 -7.98 -2.62
CA ILE A 84 13.25 -8.05 -4.03
C ILE A 84 13.85 -9.41 -4.37
N ALA A 85 14.72 -9.94 -3.52
CA ALA A 85 15.33 -11.26 -3.72
C ALA A 85 14.30 -12.40 -3.74
N LEU A 86 13.24 -12.31 -2.93
CA LEU A 86 12.13 -13.26 -2.95
C LEU A 86 11.30 -13.12 -4.23
N MET A 87 11.00 -11.87 -4.65
CA MET A 87 10.22 -11.59 -5.86
C MET A 87 10.97 -12.03 -7.13
N ASN A 88 12.25 -11.70 -7.24
CA ASN A 88 13.10 -12.14 -8.36
C ASN A 88 13.13 -13.67 -8.45
N ARG A 89 13.36 -14.35 -7.31
CA ARG A 89 13.38 -15.81 -7.26
C ARG A 89 12.05 -16.45 -7.64
N LEU A 90 10.93 -15.84 -7.25
CA LEU A 90 9.59 -16.35 -7.58
C LEU A 90 9.25 -16.10 -9.06
N GLY A 91 9.94 -15.17 -9.70
CA GLY A 91 9.74 -14.80 -11.10
C GLY A 91 8.51 -13.92 -11.27
N TYR A 92 8.49 -12.77 -10.61
CA TYR A 92 7.59 -11.69 -10.98
C TYR A 92 7.91 -11.20 -12.38
N ASP A 93 6.91 -10.75 -13.11
CA ASP A 93 7.05 -10.31 -14.50
C ASP A 93 6.92 -8.78 -14.61
N VAL A 94 5.95 -8.18 -13.93
CA VAL A 94 5.65 -6.75 -14.00
C VAL A 94 5.27 -6.20 -12.63
N ALA A 95 5.70 -4.97 -12.34
CA ALA A 95 5.26 -4.24 -11.17
C ALA A 95 5.05 -2.75 -11.47
N THR A 96 4.22 -2.07 -10.65
CA THR A 96 4.19 -0.61 -10.58
C THR A 96 4.81 -0.12 -9.27
N LEU A 97 4.83 1.20 -9.05
CA LEU A 97 5.20 1.81 -7.79
C LEU A 97 3.96 2.09 -6.95
N GLY A 98 4.07 1.95 -5.62
CA GLY A 98 3.19 2.55 -4.66
C GLY A 98 3.85 3.78 -3.99
N ASN A 99 3.21 4.35 -2.99
CA ASN A 99 3.76 5.50 -2.26
C ASN A 99 4.92 5.09 -1.33
N HIS A 100 4.87 3.91 -0.75
CA HIS A 100 5.92 3.42 0.14
C HIS A 100 7.22 3.02 -0.56
N GLU A 101 7.24 2.88 -1.88
CA GLU A 101 8.48 2.71 -2.61
C GLU A 101 9.43 3.91 -2.43
N PHE A 102 8.91 5.10 -2.13
CA PHE A 102 9.68 6.33 -1.95
C PHE A 102 10.16 6.58 -0.51
N ASP A 103 9.81 5.76 0.47
CA ASP A 103 10.09 6.00 1.89
C ASP A 103 11.59 6.16 2.20
N HIS A 104 12.44 5.42 1.51
CA HIS A 104 13.90 5.52 1.64
C HIS A 104 14.53 6.52 0.64
N GLY A 105 13.71 7.31 -0.05
CA GLY A 105 14.12 8.34 -1.00
C GLY A 105 14.48 7.81 -2.40
N GLN A 106 14.58 8.75 -3.34
CA GLN A 106 14.71 8.49 -4.78
C GLN A 106 15.98 7.74 -5.18
N ALA A 107 17.12 8.12 -4.60
CA ALA A 107 18.39 7.48 -4.94
C ALA A 107 18.45 6.01 -4.49
N PHE A 108 17.77 5.71 -3.38
CA PHE A 108 17.58 4.35 -2.91
C PHE A 108 16.65 3.58 -3.86
N LEU A 109 15.48 4.13 -4.18
CA LEU A 109 14.50 3.50 -5.07
C LEU A 109 15.12 3.18 -6.45
N GLY A 110 15.90 4.11 -7.03
CA GLY A 110 16.58 3.87 -8.31
C GLY A 110 17.48 2.62 -8.26
N ARG A 111 18.30 2.49 -7.21
CA ARG A 111 19.16 1.30 -7.03
C ARG A 111 18.35 0.01 -6.81
N MET A 112 17.22 0.10 -6.15
CA MET A 112 16.35 -1.07 -5.94
C MET A 112 15.70 -1.53 -7.25
N ILE A 113 15.27 -0.59 -8.10
CA ILE A 113 14.74 -0.90 -9.43
C ILE A 113 15.80 -1.61 -10.29
N ASP A 114 17.06 -1.13 -10.26
CA ASP A 114 18.17 -1.79 -10.96
C ASP A 114 18.45 -3.22 -10.48
N SER A 115 17.95 -3.59 -9.30
CA SER A 115 18.11 -4.92 -8.70
C SER A 115 16.92 -5.86 -8.96
N MET A 116 15.88 -5.37 -9.63
CA MET A 116 14.68 -6.15 -9.96
C MET A 116 14.87 -6.86 -11.30
N ASP A 117 14.57 -8.16 -11.33
CA ASP A 117 14.62 -8.99 -12.55
C ASP A 117 13.28 -8.93 -13.33
N PHE A 118 12.37 -8.02 -12.97
CA PHE A 118 11.06 -7.82 -13.57
C PHE A 118 10.85 -6.36 -13.99
N GLU A 119 9.93 -6.14 -14.94
CA GLU A 119 9.66 -4.82 -15.48
C GLU A 119 8.93 -3.93 -14.45
N VAL A 120 9.49 -2.74 -14.17
CA VAL A 120 8.84 -1.72 -13.35
C VAL A 120 8.31 -0.62 -14.24
N VAL A 121 7.00 -0.42 -14.24
CA VAL A 121 6.31 0.57 -15.09
C VAL A 121 5.58 1.60 -14.23
N CYS A 122 5.74 2.89 -14.54
CA CYS A 122 4.95 3.94 -13.91
C CYS A 122 4.81 5.16 -14.83
N ALA A 123 3.58 5.44 -15.26
CA ALA A 123 3.30 6.43 -16.29
C ALA A 123 3.27 7.88 -15.78
N ASN A 124 3.16 8.06 -14.46
CA ASN A 124 2.98 9.37 -13.86
C ASN A 124 4.06 9.77 -12.85
N VAL A 125 5.24 9.17 -12.94
CA VAL A 125 6.44 9.66 -12.24
C VAL A 125 7.36 10.31 -13.26
N VAL A 126 7.58 11.61 -13.13
CA VAL A 126 8.42 12.39 -14.03
C VAL A 126 9.58 13.00 -13.25
N SER A 127 10.79 12.70 -13.69
CA SER A 127 12.04 13.25 -13.12
C SER A 127 12.38 14.54 -13.86
N ASP A 128 12.13 15.69 -13.23
CA ASP A 128 12.37 17.00 -13.84
C ASP A 128 13.77 17.56 -13.54
N THR A 129 14.18 17.45 -12.28
CA THR A 129 15.39 18.12 -11.76
C THR A 129 16.25 17.24 -10.87
N CYS A 130 15.91 15.97 -10.72
CA CYS A 130 16.65 15.01 -9.89
C CYS A 130 17.28 13.87 -10.73
N SER A 131 18.12 13.07 -10.10
CA SER A 131 18.80 11.94 -10.73
C SER A 131 17.98 10.64 -10.76
N PHE A 132 16.70 10.69 -10.40
CA PHE A 132 15.84 9.51 -10.46
C PHE A 132 15.72 9.03 -11.92
N PRO A 133 15.92 7.73 -12.22
CA PRO A 133 15.84 7.25 -13.58
C PRO A 133 14.43 7.37 -14.13
N PRO A 134 14.24 7.76 -15.40
CA PRO A 134 12.95 7.75 -16.03
C PRO A 134 12.41 6.32 -16.13
N LEU A 135 11.19 6.10 -15.65
CA LEU A 135 10.52 4.81 -15.76
C LEU A 135 9.74 4.69 -17.07
N PRO A 136 9.69 3.49 -17.67
CA PRO A 136 8.79 3.23 -18.77
C PRO A 136 7.33 3.39 -18.27
N PRO A 137 6.46 4.09 -19.04
CA PRO A 137 5.06 4.24 -18.66
C PRO A 137 4.27 2.95 -18.77
N TYR A 138 4.76 2.01 -19.56
CA TYR A 138 4.16 0.72 -19.84
C TYR A 138 5.20 -0.28 -20.35
N THR A 139 4.82 -1.57 -20.33
CA THR A 139 5.52 -2.63 -21.04
C THR A 139 4.54 -3.51 -21.82
N VAL A 140 5.04 -4.28 -22.77
CA VAL A 140 4.27 -5.27 -23.52
C VAL A 140 5.02 -6.62 -23.47
N LEU A 141 4.44 -7.58 -22.77
CA LEU A 141 4.94 -8.94 -22.75
C LEU A 141 4.40 -9.73 -23.94
N GLU A 142 5.30 -10.40 -24.65
CA GLU A 142 4.94 -11.34 -25.72
C GLU A 142 5.08 -12.77 -25.21
N GLU A 143 4.00 -13.29 -24.65
CA GLU A 143 3.98 -14.59 -24.01
C GLU A 143 2.89 -15.51 -24.57
N GLY A 144 3.22 -16.77 -24.79
CA GLY A 144 2.29 -17.75 -25.30
C GLY A 144 1.63 -17.38 -26.66
N GLY A 145 2.19 -16.43 -27.41
CA GLY A 145 1.64 -15.87 -28.65
C GLY A 145 0.58 -14.79 -28.44
N PHE A 146 0.43 -14.27 -27.22
CA PHE A 146 -0.34 -13.07 -26.88
C PHE A 146 0.58 -11.88 -26.61
N ARG A 147 0.06 -10.69 -26.90
CA ARG A 147 0.67 -9.42 -26.51
C ARG A 147 -0.16 -8.84 -25.36
N ILE A 148 0.46 -8.78 -24.20
CA ILE A 148 -0.18 -8.33 -22.98
C ILE A 148 0.45 -7.00 -22.60
N GLY A 149 -0.30 -5.90 -22.71
CA GLY A 149 0.16 -4.57 -22.35
C GLY A 149 -0.14 -4.28 -20.87
N PHE A 150 0.83 -3.72 -20.17
CA PHE A 150 0.70 -3.29 -18.79
C PHE A 150 1.06 -1.81 -18.69
N VAL A 151 0.14 -0.99 -18.19
CA VAL A 151 0.37 0.42 -17.85
C VAL A 151 0.43 0.53 -16.35
N GLY A 152 1.42 1.22 -15.79
CA GLY A 152 1.55 1.46 -14.35
C GLY A 152 1.17 2.89 -13.97
N VAL A 153 0.54 3.08 -12.80
CA VAL A 153 0.30 4.41 -12.21
C VAL A 153 0.39 4.35 -10.68
N VAL A 154 0.79 5.47 -10.06
CA VAL A 154 0.82 5.66 -8.61
C VAL A 154 -0.05 6.86 -8.23
N THR A 155 -0.60 6.85 -7.01
CA THR A 155 -1.41 7.95 -6.48
C THR A 155 -0.65 9.30 -6.47
N ASN A 156 -1.40 10.42 -6.48
CA ASN A 156 -0.89 11.77 -6.23
C ASN A 156 -1.91 12.62 -5.45
N TYR A 157 -2.86 11.97 -4.79
CA TYR A 157 -4.05 12.63 -4.24
C TYR A 157 -3.91 12.99 -2.76
N GLU A 158 -2.96 12.38 -2.02
CA GLU A 158 -2.82 12.54 -0.57
C GLU A 158 -1.98 13.76 -0.17
N GLY A 159 -1.03 14.14 -1.01
CA GLY A 159 -0.19 15.31 -0.83
C GLY A 159 -0.50 16.41 -1.84
N PRO A 160 0.19 17.55 -1.78
CA PRO A 160 0.02 18.63 -2.75
C PRO A 160 0.62 18.25 -4.12
N GLY A 161 0.01 17.27 -4.81
CA GLY A 161 0.43 16.78 -6.12
C GLY A 161 1.51 15.70 -6.08
N HIS A 162 1.65 15.00 -4.97
CA HIS A 162 2.54 13.83 -4.82
C HIS A 162 1.88 12.74 -3.95
N PRO A 163 2.40 11.49 -3.95
CA PRO A 163 1.92 10.43 -3.08
C PRO A 163 2.07 10.77 -1.59
N ALA A 164 1.34 10.05 -0.72
CA ALA A 164 1.57 10.10 0.73
C ALA A 164 3.02 9.72 1.05
N GLY A 165 3.67 10.50 1.93
CA GLY A 165 5.04 10.26 2.33
C GLY A 165 5.78 11.55 2.71
N ASN A 166 7.08 11.44 2.98
CA ASN A 166 7.90 12.58 3.30
C ASN A 166 8.14 13.43 2.03
N ALA A 167 7.74 14.71 2.06
CA ALA A 167 7.88 15.62 0.92
C ALA A 167 9.32 15.68 0.35
N SER A 168 10.36 15.48 1.17
CA SER A 168 11.75 15.44 0.70
C SER A 168 12.05 14.26 -0.21
N SER A 169 11.31 13.15 -0.08
CA SER A 169 11.43 11.97 -0.93
C SER A 169 10.95 12.24 -2.37
N PHE A 170 10.17 13.28 -2.57
CA PHE A 170 9.60 13.64 -3.88
C PHE A 170 10.26 14.88 -4.50
N ALA A 171 11.28 15.46 -3.88
CA ALA A 171 11.93 16.68 -4.36
C ALA A 171 12.49 16.50 -5.79
N GLY A 172 12.06 17.33 -6.74
CA GLY A 172 12.45 17.26 -8.14
C GLY A 172 11.73 16.20 -8.97
N LEU A 173 10.72 15.53 -8.39
CA LEU A 173 9.76 14.71 -9.12
C LEU A 173 8.44 15.49 -9.28
N THR A 174 7.75 15.21 -10.38
CA THR A 174 6.35 15.57 -10.56
C THR A 174 5.50 14.34 -10.82
N PHE A 175 4.24 14.40 -10.37
CA PHE A 175 3.29 13.30 -10.49
C PHE A 175 2.04 13.79 -11.24
N PRO A 176 2.05 13.78 -12.59
CA PRO A 176 0.86 14.04 -13.38
C PRO A 176 -0.33 13.19 -12.93
N ASP A 177 -1.54 13.69 -13.15
CA ASP A 177 -2.77 12.99 -12.78
C ASP A 177 -2.79 11.55 -13.31
N PRO A 178 -2.90 10.54 -12.41
CA PRO A 178 -2.76 9.13 -12.77
C PRO A 178 -3.90 8.64 -13.67
N GLN A 179 -5.14 9.11 -13.48
CA GLN A 179 -6.27 8.72 -14.35
C GLN A 179 -6.06 9.22 -15.77
N ARG A 180 -5.61 10.46 -15.93
CA ARG A 180 -5.30 11.02 -17.25
C ARG A 180 -4.17 10.24 -17.94
N MET A 181 -3.13 9.86 -17.19
CA MET A 181 -2.01 9.11 -17.75
C MET A 181 -2.43 7.67 -18.10
N ALA A 182 -3.25 7.03 -17.27
CA ALA A 182 -3.84 5.73 -17.56
C ALA A 182 -4.64 5.75 -18.87
N LEU A 183 -5.54 6.73 -19.05
CA LEU A 183 -6.33 6.87 -20.30
C LEU A 183 -5.46 7.15 -21.52
N LYS A 184 -4.44 8.00 -21.38
CA LYS A 184 -3.51 8.32 -22.47
C LYS A 184 -2.83 7.06 -23.02
N TYR A 185 -2.25 6.26 -22.12
CA TYR A 185 -1.50 5.07 -22.52
C TYR A 185 -2.41 3.89 -22.87
N ALA A 186 -3.64 3.82 -22.33
CA ALA A 186 -4.63 2.87 -22.80
C ALA A 186 -4.94 3.10 -24.31
N ALA A 187 -5.19 4.33 -24.71
CA ALA A 187 -5.46 4.67 -26.12
C ALA A 187 -4.26 4.35 -27.04
N GLU A 188 -3.03 4.55 -26.55
CA GLU A 188 -1.82 4.25 -27.30
C GLU A 188 -1.59 2.74 -27.47
N LEU A 189 -1.84 1.94 -26.41
CA LEU A 189 -1.51 0.52 -26.38
C LEU A 189 -2.62 -0.37 -26.89
N ARG A 190 -3.89 0.00 -26.76
CA ARG A 190 -5.01 -0.86 -27.16
C ARG A 190 -4.87 -1.46 -28.56
N PRO A 191 -4.47 -0.71 -29.61
CA PRO A 191 -4.27 -1.28 -30.94
C PRO A 191 -3.06 -2.23 -31.06
N LYS A 192 -2.14 -2.20 -30.08
CA LYS A 192 -0.89 -2.97 -30.07
C LYS A 192 -0.99 -4.27 -29.26
N CYS A 193 -2.02 -4.42 -28.42
CA CYS A 193 -2.15 -5.50 -27.44
C CYS A 193 -3.39 -6.36 -27.69
N ASP A 194 -3.29 -7.64 -27.34
CA ASP A 194 -4.40 -8.58 -27.34
C ASP A 194 -5.16 -8.49 -26.00
N VAL A 195 -4.42 -8.26 -24.90
CA VAL A 195 -4.92 -7.96 -23.54
C VAL A 195 -4.27 -6.67 -23.04
N LEU A 196 -5.04 -5.83 -22.37
CA LEU A 196 -4.56 -4.57 -21.79
C LEU A 196 -4.91 -4.49 -20.30
N VAL A 197 -3.89 -4.34 -19.47
CA VAL A 197 -3.98 -4.32 -18.00
C VAL A 197 -3.50 -2.98 -17.46
N LEU A 198 -4.25 -2.39 -16.54
CA LEU A 198 -3.78 -1.30 -15.69
C LEU A 198 -3.26 -1.91 -14.37
N VAL A 199 -2.03 -1.59 -14.01
CA VAL A 199 -1.46 -1.89 -12.70
C VAL A 199 -1.49 -0.59 -11.90
N SER A 200 -2.46 -0.48 -11.00
CA SER A 200 -2.83 0.78 -10.36
C SER A 200 -2.48 0.79 -8.89
N HIS A 201 -1.81 1.85 -8.46
CA HIS A 201 -1.66 2.15 -7.04
C HIS A 201 -2.26 3.52 -6.71
N MET A 202 -3.49 3.80 -7.21
CA MET A 202 -4.17 5.08 -6.95
C MET A 202 -5.40 4.96 -6.04
N GLY A 203 -5.70 3.75 -5.57
CA GLY A 203 -6.86 3.46 -4.72
C GLY A 203 -8.09 3.02 -5.50
N ASP A 204 -8.88 2.11 -4.92
CA ASP A 204 -10.04 1.50 -5.59
C ASP A 204 -11.14 2.53 -5.93
N ASP A 205 -11.28 3.59 -5.14
CA ASP A 205 -12.21 4.69 -5.40
C ASP A 205 -11.85 5.45 -6.70
N ARG A 206 -10.56 5.73 -6.92
CA ARG A 206 -10.07 6.38 -8.14
C ARG A 206 -10.13 5.44 -9.34
N ASP A 207 -9.85 4.17 -9.13
CA ASP A 207 -10.02 3.15 -10.15
C ASP A 207 -11.49 3.03 -10.58
N ARG A 208 -12.44 3.06 -9.64
CA ARG A 208 -13.88 3.08 -9.92
C ARG A 208 -14.31 4.34 -10.67
N GLU A 209 -13.82 5.52 -10.30
CA GLU A 209 -14.07 6.78 -11.02
C GLU A 209 -13.57 6.69 -12.46
N LEU A 210 -12.34 6.22 -12.69
CA LEU A 210 -11.76 6.01 -14.02
C LEU A 210 -12.64 5.11 -14.88
N LEU A 211 -13.10 3.99 -14.33
CA LEU A 211 -13.90 3.00 -15.06
C LEU A 211 -15.34 3.49 -15.31
N ALA A 212 -15.95 4.19 -14.34
CA ALA A 212 -17.28 4.78 -14.47
C ALA A 212 -17.33 5.87 -15.54
N GLY A 213 -16.23 6.54 -15.83
CA GLY A 213 -16.09 7.53 -16.90
C GLY A 213 -16.27 6.95 -18.32
N GLY A 214 -16.27 5.62 -18.48
CA GLY A 214 -16.58 4.91 -19.73
C GLY A 214 -15.55 5.06 -20.86
N ALA A 215 -14.45 5.80 -20.63
CA ALA A 215 -13.38 6.01 -21.61
C ALA A 215 -12.26 4.95 -21.49
N SER A 216 -12.32 4.09 -20.48
CA SER A 216 -11.32 3.04 -20.23
C SER A 216 -11.39 1.97 -21.32
N GLN A 217 -10.21 1.52 -21.76
CA GLN A 217 -10.05 0.43 -22.73
C GLN A 217 -9.35 -0.78 -22.13
N TYR A 218 -9.22 -0.81 -20.80
CA TYR A 218 -8.59 -1.91 -20.08
C TYR A 218 -9.52 -3.13 -20.02
N ASP A 219 -8.92 -4.31 -20.10
CA ASP A 219 -9.63 -5.58 -19.85
C ASP A 219 -9.65 -5.89 -18.35
N VAL A 220 -8.55 -5.54 -17.65
CA VAL A 220 -8.36 -5.77 -16.21
C VAL A 220 -7.66 -4.56 -15.58
N VAL A 221 -8.05 -4.20 -14.37
CA VAL A 221 -7.34 -3.30 -13.45
C VAL A 221 -6.92 -4.11 -12.22
N ILE A 222 -5.62 -4.17 -11.97
CA ILE A 222 -5.03 -4.73 -10.76
C ILE A 222 -4.68 -3.54 -9.86
N GLY A 223 -5.47 -3.34 -8.79
CA GLY A 223 -5.39 -2.19 -7.90
C GLY A 223 -4.57 -2.44 -6.64
N GLY A 224 -4.30 -1.36 -5.91
CA GLY A 224 -3.63 -1.31 -4.61
C GLY A 224 -3.99 -0.05 -3.84
N HIS A 225 -3.24 0.27 -2.77
CA HIS A 225 -3.29 1.48 -1.96
C HIS A 225 -4.35 1.51 -0.85
N THR A 226 -5.61 1.20 -1.13
CA THR A 226 -6.69 1.27 -0.12
C THR A 226 -6.79 0.04 0.77
N HIS A 227 -5.97 -0.99 0.53
CA HIS A 227 -5.94 -2.23 1.31
C HIS A 227 -7.25 -3.03 1.31
N GLU A 228 -8.15 -2.73 0.38
CA GLU A 228 -9.46 -3.38 0.27
C GLU A 228 -9.38 -4.71 -0.51
N GLU A 229 -10.32 -5.60 -0.28
CA GLU A 229 -10.53 -6.78 -1.12
C GLU A 229 -11.59 -6.45 -2.17
N VAL A 230 -11.16 -6.32 -3.43
CA VAL A 230 -12.04 -5.89 -4.53
C VAL A 230 -12.13 -6.96 -5.61
N ASP A 231 -13.38 -7.27 -5.99
CA ASP A 231 -13.75 -8.11 -7.13
C ASP A 231 -15.01 -7.50 -7.76
N THR A 232 -14.82 -6.66 -8.76
CA THR A 232 -15.93 -5.88 -9.34
C THR A 232 -15.77 -5.69 -10.84
N LEU A 233 -16.85 -5.92 -11.59
CA LEU A 233 -16.92 -5.63 -13.03
C LEU A 233 -17.59 -4.26 -13.26
N ILE A 234 -16.88 -3.32 -13.87
CA ILE A 234 -17.37 -1.97 -14.17
C ILE A 234 -17.18 -1.69 -15.66
N GLY A 235 -18.28 -1.43 -16.37
CA GLY A 235 -18.23 -1.12 -17.81
C GLY A 235 -17.61 -2.20 -18.69
N GLY A 236 -17.51 -3.44 -18.21
CA GLY A 236 -16.86 -4.56 -18.90
C GLY A 236 -15.39 -4.77 -18.51
N THR A 237 -14.80 -3.90 -17.71
CA THR A 237 -13.44 -4.05 -17.13
C THR A 237 -13.53 -4.67 -15.75
N LEU A 238 -12.71 -5.67 -15.47
CA LEU A 238 -12.57 -6.27 -14.14
C LEU A 238 -11.62 -5.42 -13.29
N LEU A 239 -12.08 -4.95 -12.14
CA LEU A 239 -11.28 -4.30 -11.10
C LEU A 239 -11.05 -5.27 -9.95
N THR A 240 -9.77 -5.45 -9.56
CA THR A 240 -9.36 -6.35 -8.48
C THR A 240 -8.39 -5.68 -7.52
N GLN A 241 -8.46 -6.06 -6.24
CA GLN A 241 -7.46 -5.75 -5.22
C GLN A 241 -7.45 -6.90 -4.20
N THR A 242 -6.30 -7.23 -3.61
CA THR A 242 -6.13 -8.45 -2.79
C THR A 242 -6.09 -8.22 -1.28
N GLY A 243 -6.45 -7.03 -0.82
CA GLY A 243 -6.26 -6.61 0.56
C GLY A 243 -4.82 -6.16 0.79
N LYS A 244 -4.23 -6.55 1.90
CA LYS A 244 -2.84 -6.18 2.27
C LYS A 244 -2.10 -7.31 2.99
N ASP A 245 -0.81 -7.04 3.31
CA ASP A 245 0.04 -7.89 4.16
C ASP A 245 0.28 -9.29 3.59
N LEU A 246 0.16 -9.45 2.26
CA LEU A 246 0.35 -10.75 1.59
C LEU A 246 -0.48 -11.88 2.23
N ARG A 247 -1.75 -11.58 2.58
CA ARG A 247 -2.70 -12.58 3.11
C ARG A 247 -3.34 -13.41 2.02
N ASN A 248 -3.51 -12.79 0.86
CA ASN A 248 -4.17 -13.38 -0.31
C ASN A 248 -3.32 -13.22 -1.57
N ILE A 249 -3.68 -13.96 -2.60
CA ILE A 249 -3.25 -13.76 -3.99
C ILE A 249 -4.49 -13.62 -4.88
N GLY A 250 -4.45 -12.70 -5.84
CA GLY A 250 -5.46 -12.58 -6.89
C GLY A 250 -5.17 -13.55 -8.01
N VAL A 251 -6.18 -14.30 -8.45
CA VAL A 251 -6.10 -15.22 -9.60
C VAL A 251 -7.11 -14.78 -10.63
N THR A 252 -6.66 -14.02 -11.62
CA THR A 252 -7.48 -13.57 -12.76
C THR A 252 -7.31 -14.51 -13.94
N THR A 253 -8.36 -15.17 -14.35
CA THR A 253 -8.37 -16.05 -15.54
C THR A 253 -8.98 -15.31 -16.72
N ILE A 254 -8.20 -15.08 -17.77
CA ILE A 254 -8.63 -14.43 -19.01
C ILE A 254 -8.81 -15.49 -20.07
N ARG A 255 -10.04 -15.66 -20.53
CA ARG A 255 -10.37 -16.57 -21.65
C ARG A 255 -10.20 -15.81 -22.97
N MET A 256 -9.40 -16.39 -23.85
CA MET A 256 -9.07 -15.84 -25.16
C MET A 256 -9.69 -16.66 -26.28
N LYS A 257 -10.39 -16.00 -27.19
CA LYS A 257 -10.85 -16.60 -28.45
C LYS A 257 -10.10 -15.98 -29.63
N GLY A 258 -9.10 -16.69 -30.13
CA GLY A 258 -8.09 -16.11 -31.01
C GLY A 258 -7.27 -15.06 -30.24
N LYS A 259 -7.26 -13.82 -30.72
CA LYS A 259 -6.58 -12.68 -30.08
C LYS A 259 -7.53 -11.72 -29.35
N LYS A 260 -8.73 -12.16 -29.01
CA LYS A 260 -9.72 -11.31 -28.31
C LYS A 260 -10.05 -11.92 -26.96
N VAL A 261 -10.18 -11.06 -25.96
CA VAL A 261 -10.72 -11.40 -24.66
C VAL A 261 -12.18 -11.81 -24.84
N ALA A 262 -12.52 -13.05 -24.46
CA ALA A 262 -13.86 -13.60 -24.50
C ALA A 262 -14.55 -13.57 -23.14
N GLY A 263 -13.78 -13.44 -22.05
CA GLY A 263 -14.27 -13.31 -20.69
C GLY A 263 -13.13 -13.25 -19.70
N VAL A 264 -13.43 -12.70 -18.54
CA VAL A 264 -12.52 -12.60 -17.39
C VAL A 264 -13.23 -13.13 -16.16
N ASP A 265 -12.51 -13.85 -15.31
CA ASP A 265 -12.99 -14.35 -14.01
C ASP A 265 -11.91 -14.10 -12.98
N PHE A 266 -12.31 -13.75 -11.77
CA PHE A 266 -11.40 -13.52 -10.65
C PHE A 266 -11.71 -14.43 -9.47
N ARG A 267 -10.68 -14.80 -8.74
CA ARG A 267 -10.77 -15.44 -7.43
C ARG A 267 -9.73 -14.84 -6.51
N LEU A 268 -10.18 -14.36 -5.38
CA LEU A 268 -9.30 -14.03 -4.25
C LEU A 268 -8.99 -15.34 -3.52
N VAL A 269 -7.71 -15.68 -3.40
CA VAL A 269 -7.25 -16.95 -2.82
C VAL A 269 -6.43 -16.69 -1.58
N SER A 270 -6.90 -17.16 -0.42
CA SER A 270 -6.16 -17.05 0.85
C SER A 270 -4.92 -17.93 0.85
N LEU A 271 -3.78 -17.34 1.17
CA LEU A 271 -2.51 -18.06 1.29
C LEU A 271 -2.45 -18.99 2.50
N ALA A 272 -3.32 -18.79 3.50
CA ALA A 272 -3.39 -19.66 4.68
C ALA A 272 -3.70 -21.13 4.34
N GLY A 273 -4.28 -21.39 3.17
CA GLY A 273 -4.61 -22.74 2.69
C GLY A 273 -3.43 -23.52 2.08
N TYR A 274 -2.27 -22.88 1.92
CA TYR A 274 -1.11 -23.53 1.29
C TYR A 274 -0.05 -23.90 2.32
N GLU A 275 0.55 -25.09 2.15
CA GLU A 275 1.77 -25.44 2.89
C GLU A 275 2.94 -24.59 2.37
N PRO A 276 3.81 -24.09 3.25
CA PRO A 276 4.93 -23.26 2.85
C PRO A 276 5.93 -24.02 1.95
N ASP A 277 6.35 -23.40 0.86
CA ASP A 277 7.48 -23.92 0.07
C ASP A 277 8.76 -23.94 0.92
N PRO A 278 9.45 -25.08 1.06
CA PRO A 278 10.58 -25.22 1.96
C PRO A 278 11.81 -24.40 1.55
N VAL A 279 11.96 -24.10 0.28
CA VAL A 279 13.10 -23.32 -0.24
C VAL A 279 12.93 -21.84 0.10
N PHE A 280 11.74 -21.31 -0.12
CA PHE A 280 11.39 -19.94 0.28
C PHE A 280 11.31 -19.80 1.80
N GLN A 281 10.81 -20.83 2.50
CA GLN A 281 10.79 -20.84 3.98
C GLN A 281 12.18 -20.66 4.57
N LYS A 282 13.18 -21.42 4.06
CA LYS A 282 14.57 -21.27 4.49
C LYS A 282 15.14 -19.88 4.27
N GLN A 283 14.79 -19.23 3.16
CA GLN A 283 15.23 -17.86 2.85
C GLN A 283 14.59 -16.85 3.80
N VAL A 284 13.31 -17.01 4.06
CA VAL A 284 12.56 -16.14 5.00
C VAL A 284 13.08 -16.31 6.42
N ASP A 285 13.31 -17.56 6.89
CA ASP A 285 13.86 -17.83 8.21
C ASP A 285 15.22 -17.18 8.42
N ALA A 286 16.06 -17.14 7.37
CA ALA A 286 17.35 -16.46 7.41
C ALA A 286 17.21 -14.95 7.62
N CYS A 287 16.18 -14.31 7.06
CA CYS A 287 15.91 -12.90 7.32
C CYS A 287 15.50 -12.64 8.77
N TYR A 288 14.70 -13.55 9.36
CA TYR A 288 14.27 -13.43 10.75
C TYR A 288 15.35 -13.83 11.79
N ALA A 289 16.44 -14.43 11.38
CA ALA A 289 17.57 -14.80 12.26
C ALA A 289 18.53 -13.62 12.52
N ASN A 290 18.00 -12.42 12.76
CA ASN A 290 18.77 -11.19 13.01
C ASN A 290 18.86 -10.94 14.54
N PRO A 291 20.05 -11.10 15.18
CA PRO A 291 20.19 -10.96 16.62
C PRO A 291 19.88 -9.56 17.14
N GLU A 292 20.23 -8.53 16.40
CA GLU A 292 19.99 -7.12 16.79
C GLU A 292 18.49 -6.82 16.85
N LEU A 293 17.75 -7.23 15.81
CA LEU A 293 16.31 -7.05 15.76
C LEU A 293 15.56 -7.95 16.74
N ASN A 294 16.10 -9.12 17.04
CA ASN A 294 15.53 -10.06 18.02
C ASN A 294 15.89 -9.71 19.48
N ARG A 295 16.74 -8.71 19.70
CA ARG A 295 17.12 -8.26 21.04
C ARG A 295 15.85 -7.84 21.82
N PRO A 296 15.61 -8.41 23.01
CA PRO A 296 14.53 -7.93 23.88
C PRO A 296 14.85 -6.52 24.38
N MET A 297 13.89 -5.62 24.28
CA MET A 297 14.01 -4.21 24.72
C MET A 297 13.32 -3.99 26.06
N GLY A 298 12.30 -4.77 26.36
CA GLY A 298 11.52 -4.68 27.58
C GLY A 298 10.28 -5.56 27.48
N GLU A 299 9.29 -5.31 28.31
CA GLU A 299 8.07 -6.10 28.37
C GLU A 299 6.82 -5.21 28.41
N PHE A 300 5.72 -5.66 27.81
CA PHE A 300 4.39 -5.14 28.07
C PHE A 300 3.70 -5.95 29.15
N GLY A 301 3.24 -5.28 30.20
CA GLY A 301 2.49 -5.89 31.30
C GLY A 301 1.06 -6.35 30.92
N ASN A 302 0.56 -5.91 29.75
CA ASN A 302 -0.71 -6.34 29.14
C ASN A 302 -0.60 -6.21 27.61
N ALA A 303 -1.45 -6.95 26.89
CA ALA A 303 -1.51 -6.79 25.43
C ALA A 303 -1.93 -5.36 25.05
N ALA A 304 -1.26 -4.79 24.05
CA ALA A 304 -1.61 -3.52 23.43
C ALA A 304 -2.40 -3.77 22.15
N ASN A 305 -3.55 -3.11 22.00
CA ASN A 305 -4.25 -2.99 20.72
C ASN A 305 -3.82 -1.72 19.99
N LYS A 306 -4.31 -1.49 18.78
CA LYS A 306 -3.94 -0.33 17.96
C LYS A 306 -4.14 1.01 18.67
N TRP A 307 -5.22 1.18 19.45
CA TRP A 307 -5.45 2.38 20.25
C TRP A 307 -4.42 2.55 21.37
N GLY A 308 -4.07 1.46 22.03
CA GLY A 308 -3.03 1.46 23.08
C GLY A 308 -1.66 1.82 22.51
N LEU A 309 -1.30 1.26 21.37
CA LEU A 309 -0.07 1.59 20.66
C LEU A 309 -0.04 3.07 20.23
N ALA A 310 -1.15 3.58 19.67
CA ALA A 310 -1.27 5.00 19.31
C ALA A 310 -1.21 5.93 20.54
N ASN A 311 -1.83 5.55 21.66
CA ASN A 311 -1.72 6.28 22.91
C ASN A 311 -0.28 6.33 23.44
N TRP A 312 0.45 5.21 23.32
CA TRP A 312 1.86 5.14 23.71
C TRP A 312 2.72 6.04 22.81
N MET A 313 2.57 5.97 21.49
CA MET A 313 3.30 6.82 20.55
C MET A 313 2.99 8.31 20.75
N ALA A 314 1.72 8.67 21.04
CA ALA A 314 1.37 10.05 21.36
C ALA A 314 2.00 10.52 22.68
N GLY A 315 2.18 9.63 23.67
CA GLY A 315 2.94 9.88 24.89
C GLY A 315 4.42 10.12 24.58
N ALA A 316 5.03 9.18 23.88
CA ALA A 316 6.46 9.23 23.53
C ALA A 316 6.86 10.53 22.79
N VAL A 317 6.08 11.01 21.82
CA VAL A 317 6.39 12.29 21.16
C VAL A 317 6.28 13.49 22.12
N ALA A 318 5.38 13.43 23.11
CA ALA A 318 5.29 14.51 24.12
C ALA A 318 6.48 14.45 25.08
N ASP A 319 6.79 13.27 25.61
CA ASP A 319 7.82 13.08 26.61
C ASP A 319 9.23 13.36 26.04
N GLY A 320 9.48 12.99 24.78
CA GLY A 320 10.74 13.21 24.10
C GLY A 320 11.17 14.68 23.97
N ILE A 321 10.25 15.64 24.10
CA ILE A 321 10.55 17.11 24.05
C ILE A 321 9.96 17.90 25.21
N ASP A 322 9.55 17.25 26.31
CA ASP A 322 8.85 17.87 27.45
C ASP A 322 7.61 18.68 27.04
N ALA A 323 6.84 18.22 26.06
CA ALA A 323 5.64 18.91 25.60
C ALA A 323 4.43 18.62 26.50
N GLU A 324 3.54 19.62 26.63
CA GLU A 324 2.32 19.50 27.43
C GLU A 324 1.29 18.54 26.78
N ILE A 325 1.33 18.40 25.45
CA ILE A 325 0.38 17.60 24.67
C ILE A 325 1.13 16.92 23.51
N GLY A 326 0.91 15.63 23.34
CA GLY A 326 1.36 14.88 22.17
C GLY A 326 0.20 14.48 21.28
N PHE A 327 0.44 14.51 19.96
CA PHE A 327 -0.44 13.94 18.95
C PHE A 327 0.35 12.99 18.06
N TYR A 328 -0.25 11.85 17.73
CA TYR A 328 0.27 10.93 16.73
C TYR A 328 -0.86 10.50 15.76
N HIS A 329 -0.56 10.38 14.46
CA HIS A 329 -1.56 10.00 13.47
C HIS A 329 -1.72 8.48 13.39
N ILE A 330 -2.96 8.00 13.31
CA ILE A 330 -3.28 6.57 13.38
C ILE A 330 -2.69 5.76 12.21
N GLY A 331 -2.55 6.39 11.04
CA GLY A 331 -1.91 5.78 9.86
C GLY A 331 -0.43 5.45 10.06
N GLY A 332 0.27 6.21 10.93
CA GLY A 332 1.67 5.95 11.30
C GLY A 332 1.86 4.80 12.30
N VAL A 333 0.77 4.29 12.90
CA VAL A 333 0.80 3.13 13.80
C VAL A 333 0.67 1.86 12.97
N ARG A 334 1.79 1.24 12.62
CA ARG A 334 1.82 0.16 11.60
C ARG A 334 1.49 -1.23 12.12
N LEU A 335 1.37 -1.44 13.42
CA LEU A 335 0.93 -2.70 14.02
C LEU A 335 -0.48 -2.55 14.61
N ASP A 336 -1.31 -3.57 14.45
CA ASP A 336 -2.66 -3.62 15.05
C ASP A 336 -2.63 -4.03 16.51
N SER A 337 -1.59 -4.76 16.93
CA SER A 337 -1.40 -5.18 18.32
C SER A 337 0.02 -5.67 18.59
N ILE A 338 0.42 -5.58 19.88
CA ILE A 338 1.59 -6.26 20.44
C ILE A 338 1.10 -7.06 21.65
N PRO A 339 1.41 -8.40 21.77
CA PRO A 339 0.98 -9.20 22.90
C PRO A 339 1.67 -8.77 24.20
N ALA A 340 1.13 -9.19 25.36
CA ALA A 340 1.80 -9.08 26.64
C ALA A 340 3.09 -9.92 26.67
N GLY A 341 4.08 -9.47 27.42
CA GLY A 341 5.38 -10.11 27.54
C GLY A 341 6.48 -9.37 26.78
N GLY A 342 7.51 -10.08 26.35
CA GLY A 342 8.70 -9.49 25.75
C GLY A 342 8.44 -8.75 24.45
N VAL A 343 8.97 -7.53 24.36
CA VAL A 343 8.94 -6.66 23.18
C VAL A 343 10.36 -6.57 22.62
N SER A 344 10.54 -6.96 21.37
CA SER A 344 11.84 -6.90 20.70
C SER A 344 12.03 -5.57 19.95
N ALA A 345 13.29 -5.27 19.61
CA ALA A 345 13.60 -4.12 18.75
C ALA A 345 12.82 -4.18 17.42
N ALA A 346 12.68 -5.39 16.83
CA ALA A 346 11.88 -5.59 15.62
C ALA A 346 10.42 -5.18 15.79
N SER A 347 9.83 -5.38 16.98
CA SER A 347 8.45 -4.99 17.27
C SER A 347 8.29 -3.45 17.23
N VAL A 348 9.24 -2.72 17.80
CA VAL A 348 9.21 -1.24 17.83
C VAL A 348 9.45 -0.68 16.42
N TYR A 349 10.46 -1.18 15.71
CA TYR A 349 10.71 -0.79 14.32
C TYR A 349 9.57 -1.19 13.36
N GLY A 350 8.83 -2.26 13.67
CA GLY A 350 7.64 -2.64 12.90
C GLY A 350 6.43 -1.78 13.23
N LEU A 351 6.38 -1.19 14.42
CA LEU A 351 5.35 -0.25 14.85
C LEU A 351 5.54 1.12 14.19
N GLU A 352 6.79 1.61 14.15
CA GLU A 352 7.22 2.88 13.55
C GLU A 352 8.41 2.61 12.59
N PRO A 353 8.17 2.32 11.31
CA PRO A 353 9.23 2.00 10.35
C PRO A 353 9.81 3.22 9.61
N PHE A 354 9.27 4.42 9.81
CA PHE A 354 9.51 5.60 8.96
C PHE A 354 10.73 6.43 9.39
N GLY A 355 11.26 6.20 10.59
CA GLY A 355 12.28 7.08 11.18
C GLY A 355 11.74 8.48 11.43
N THR A 356 10.51 8.54 11.92
CA THR A 356 9.78 9.77 12.21
C THR A 356 10.49 10.59 13.29
N LEU A 357 10.69 11.88 13.04
CA LEU A 357 11.20 12.84 14.02
C LEU A 357 10.04 13.52 14.75
N VAL A 358 10.31 14.01 15.95
CA VAL A 358 9.36 14.82 16.71
C VAL A 358 9.41 16.27 16.22
N ALA A 359 8.26 16.90 16.05
CA ALA A 359 8.13 18.33 15.78
C ALA A 359 7.45 19.03 16.95
N GLU A 360 8.04 20.15 17.40
CA GLU A 360 7.48 21.03 18.42
C GLU A 360 6.63 22.12 17.78
N MET A 361 5.46 22.38 18.35
CA MET A 361 4.54 23.43 17.92
C MET A 361 4.00 24.21 19.11
N LYS A 362 3.64 25.47 18.90
CA LYS A 362 2.89 26.29 19.87
C LYS A 362 1.45 26.44 19.37
N MET A 363 0.49 25.87 20.10
CA MET A 363 -0.91 25.81 19.68
C MET A 363 -1.86 26.23 20.79
N THR A 364 -2.89 26.95 20.41
CA THR A 364 -4.08 27.16 21.27
C THR A 364 -5.07 26.01 21.06
N PRO A 365 -6.08 25.83 21.97
CA PRO A 365 -7.19 24.90 21.72
C PRO A 365 -7.92 25.17 20.40
N ALA A 366 -8.01 26.43 19.97
CA ALA A 366 -8.61 26.80 18.69
C ALA A 366 -7.78 26.29 17.48
N ASP A 367 -6.45 26.30 17.57
CA ASP A 367 -5.56 25.76 16.54
C ASP A 367 -5.72 24.24 16.43
N MET A 368 -5.70 23.55 17.58
CA MET A 368 -5.89 22.10 17.64
C MET A 368 -7.28 21.67 17.10
N ARG A 369 -8.36 22.46 17.38
CA ARG A 369 -9.68 22.23 16.79
C ARG A 369 -9.64 22.27 15.28
N ARG A 370 -9.04 23.30 14.71
CA ARG A 370 -8.94 23.44 13.25
C ARG A 370 -8.21 22.22 12.64
N MET A 371 -7.11 21.81 13.23
CA MET A 371 -6.34 20.63 12.80
C MET A 371 -7.21 19.37 12.79
N ILE A 372 -7.88 19.09 13.89
CA ILE A 372 -8.70 17.87 14.04
C ILE A 372 -9.92 17.91 13.11
N VAL A 373 -10.63 19.05 13.02
CA VAL A 373 -11.80 19.21 12.14
C VAL A 373 -11.42 19.05 10.68
N SER A 374 -10.30 19.68 10.26
CA SER A 374 -9.80 19.56 8.89
C SER A 374 -9.52 18.09 8.55
N LYS A 375 -8.79 17.38 9.41
CA LYS A 375 -8.46 15.97 9.16
C LYS A 375 -9.65 15.02 9.25
N TYR A 376 -10.59 15.25 10.17
CA TYR A 376 -11.80 14.44 10.26
C TYR A 376 -12.67 14.54 8.99
N ASN A 377 -12.71 15.73 8.37
CA ASN A 377 -13.46 16.01 7.15
C ASN A 377 -12.65 15.77 5.87
N ASP A 378 -11.39 15.40 5.97
CA ASP A 378 -10.56 15.08 4.81
C ASP A 378 -11.17 13.89 4.03
N PRO A 379 -11.43 14.03 2.73
CA PRO A 379 -12.03 12.97 1.93
C PRO A 379 -11.26 11.65 1.96
N VAL A 380 -9.92 11.70 2.07
CA VAL A 380 -9.08 10.50 2.18
C VAL A 380 -9.37 9.78 3.49
N ASN A 381 -9.31 10.48 4.63
CA ASN A 381 -9.61 9.87 5.95
C ASN A 381 -11.04 9.33 6.05
N VAL A 382 -11.99 9.99 5.39
CA VAL A 382 -13.39 9.53 5.33
C VAL A 382 -13.49 8.18 4.62
N LYS A 383 -12.75 8.00 3.54
CA LYS A 383 -12.73 6.76 2.74
C LYS A 383 -12.00 5.63 3.45
N GLU A 384 -10.85 5.91 4.04
CA GLU A 384 -10.02 4.93 4.73
C GLU A 384 -10.55 4.52 6.12
N ALA A 385 -11.73 5.00 6.52
CA ALA A 385 -12.31 4.79 7.85
C ALA A 385 -11.44 5.28 9.02
N HIS A 386 -10.45 6.12 8.76
CA HIS A 386 -9.53 6.73 9.74
C HIS A 386 -10.05 8.07 10.25
N ARG A 387 -11.36 8.18 10.55
CA ARG A 387 -11.96 9.47 10.90
C ARG A 387 -11.36 10.11 12.15
N ILE A 388 -11.06 9.32 13.20
CA ILE A 388 -10.24 9.80 14.31
C ILE A 388 -8.78 9.52 13.94
N ASP A 389 -8.20 10.40 13.14
CA ASP A 389 -6.83 10.24 12.68
C ASP A 389 -5.80 10.63 13.76
N LEU A 390 -6.04 11.69 14.51
CA LEU A 390 -5.09 12.22 15.50
C LEU A 390 -5.37 11.66 16.91
N ILE A 391 -4.51 10.77 17.37
CA ILE A 391 -4.54 10.26 18.74
C ILE A 391 -3.71 11.20 19.63
N SER A 392 -4.23 11.54 20.81
CA SER A 392 -3.62 12.55 21.69
C SER A 392 -3.52 12.10 23.14
N THR A 393 -2.51 12.62 23.84
CA THR A 393 -2.37 12.49 25.29
C THR A 393 -3.53 13.16 26.05
N THR A 394 -4.14 14.21 25.45
CA THR A 394 -5.33 14.86 26.03
C THR A 394 -6.62 14.34 25.40
N PRO A 395 -7.67 14.01 26.20
CA PRO A 395 -8.93 13.58 25.65
C PRO A 395 -9.65 14.71 24.91
N TYR A 396 -10.35 14.39 23.84
CA TYR A 396 -11.21 15.32 23.12
C TYR A 396 -12.46 14.63 22.53
N VAL A 397 -13.48 15.45 22.22
CA VAL A 397 -14.73 14.99 21.60
C VAL A 397 -14.96 15.76 20.31
N ILE A 398 -15.02 15.05 19.19
CA ILE A 398 -15.42 15.62 17.90
C ILE A 398 -16.94 15.71 17.88
N VAL A 399 -17.47 16.88 17.56
CA VAL A 399 -18.91 17.13 17.43
C VAL A 399 -19.26 17.16 15.95
N THR A 400 -20.11 16.23 15.49
CA THR A 400 -20.51 16.10 14.08
C THR A 400 -21.95 16.49 13.83
N ASP A 401 -22.27 16.83 12.57
CA ASP A 401 -23.65 16.97 12.08
C ASP A 401 -24.30 15.60 11.80
N GLN A 402 -25.51 15.61 11.24
CA GLN A 402 -26.25 14.40 10.88
C GLN A 402 -25.61 13.65 9.68
N ALA A 403 -24.84 14.35 8.87
CA ALA A 403 -24.09 13.79 7.73
C ALA A 403 -22.68 13.32 8.13
N ASP A 404 -22.38 13.36 9.46
CA ASP A 404 -21.11 12.95 10.04
C ASP A 404 -19.91 13.85 9.64
N ASN A 405 -20.14 15.13 9.31
CA ASN A 405 -19.08 16.11 9.17
C ASN A 405 -18.73 16.73 10.52
N ALA A 406 -17.45 16.82 10.86
CA ALA A 406 -17.01 17.52 12.06
C ALA A 406 -17.32 19.01 11.98
N LEU A 407 -17.98 19.51 13.01
CA LEU A 407 -18.32 20.93 13.17
C LEU A 407 -17.44 21.61 14.19
N ASP A 408 -17.02 20.89 15.23
CA ASP A 408 -16.25 21.41 16.36
C ASP A 408 -15.53 20.29 17.11
N VAL A 409 -14.61 20.65 18.00
CA VAL A 409 -13.94 19.74 18.95
C VAL A 409 -13.97 20.34 20.35
N GLU A 410 -14.42 19.56 21.31
CA GLU A 410 -14.45 19.92 22.72
C GLU A 410 -13.24 19.32 23.44
N PHE A 411 -12.47 20.16 24.12
CA PHE A 411 -11.37 19.75 25.00
C PHE A 411 -11.74 19.94 26.48
N PRO A 412 -12.15 18.88 27.20
CA PRO A 412 -12.64 19.01 28.57
C PRO A 412 -11.58 19.45 29.59
N LYS A 413 -10.29 19.34 29.24
CA LYS A 413 -9.18 19.63 30.15
C LYS A 413 -8.35 20.86 29.76
N LEU A 414 -8.56 21.43 28.58
CA LEU A 414 -7.75 22.57 28.11
C LEU A 414 -8.40 23.90 28.47
N ARG A 415 -7.56 24.93 28.65
CA ARG A 415 -8.01 26.29 28.91
C ARG A 415 -8.00 27.10 27.63
N GLU A 416 -9.13 27.69 27.28
CA GLU A 416 -9.25 28.55 26.10
C GLU A 416 -8.24 29.70 26.16
N GLY A 417 -7.64 30.00 25.01
CA GLY A 417 -6.66 31.07 24.85
C GLY A 417 -5.27 30.79 25.45
N LYS A 418 -5.08 29.71 26.21
CA LYS A 418 -3.74 29.29 26.61
C LYS A 418 -3.00 28.71 25.41
N VAL A 419 -1.74 29.09 25.22
CA VAL A 419 -0.81 28.47 24.28
C VAL A 419 -0.13 27.30 24.96
N TYR A 420 -0.21 26.14 24.34
CA TYR A 420 0.42 24.89 24.79
C TYR A 420 1.62 24.55 23.92
N THR A 421 2.63 23.92 24.53
CA THR A 421 3.66 23.21 23.76
C THR A 421 3.07 21.87 23.33
N VAL A 422 3.03 21.66 22.01
CA VAL A 422 2.44 20.47 21.38
C VAL A 422 3.51 19.74 20.59
N ALA A 423 3.65 18.44 20.83
CA ALA A 423 4.48 17.54 20.07
C ALA A 423 3.65 16.80 19.03
N VAL A 424 4.17 16.69 17.81
CA VAL A 424 3.57 15.92 16.72
C VAL A 424 4.67 15.17 15.97
N SER A 425 4.33 14.20 15.14
CA SER A 425 5.28 13.64 14.17
C SER A 425 5.66 14.70 13.12
N ASP A 426 6.87 14.65 12.59
CA ASP A 426 7.30 15.54 11.50
C ASP A 426 6.44 15.33 10.23
N TYR A 427 5.86 14.15 10.05
CA TYR A 427 4.86 13.87 9.03
C TYR A 427 3.61 14.74 9.20
N VAL A 428 3.03 14.79 10.41
CA VAL A 428 1.87 15.66 10.72
C VAL A 428 2.25 17.12 10.52
N TYR A 429 3.42 17.54 11.02
CA TYR A 429 3.91 18.90 10.87
C TYR A 429 4.04 19.35 9.41
N LYS A 430 4.55 18.48 8.54
CA LYS A 430 4.79 18.78 7.12
C LYS A 430 3.55 18.68 6.24
N ASN A 431 2.63 17.75 6.53
CA ASN A 431 1.54 17.39 5.62
C ASN A 431 0.15 17.87 6.05
N TYR A 432 -0.05 18.25 7.33
CA TYR A 432 -1.34 18.77 7.81
C TYR A 432 -1.40 20.30 7.65
N ASN A 433 -1.20 20.75 6.42
CA ASN A 433 -0.81 22.13 6.05
C ASN A 433 -1.90 23.21 6.09
N ASP A 434 -3.16 22.89 6.39
CA ASP A 434 -4.24 23.89 6.52
C ASP A 434 -4.02 24.86 7.72
N LEU A 435 -2.93 24.65 8.41
CA LEU A 435 -2.54 25.35 9.61
C LEU A 435 -1.28 26.14 9.29
N ASN A 436 -1.41 27.45 9.05
CA ASN A 436 -0.29 28.39 8.99
C ASN A 436 0.42 28.43 10.35
N TYR A 437 1.24 27.43 10.63
CA TYR A 437 2.09 27.40 11.82
C TYR A 437 3.28 28.31 11.65
N THR A 438 3.29 29.41 12.39
CA THR A 438 4.40 30.38 12.33
C THR A 438 5.56 29.98 13.23
N ASP A 439 5.37 29.09 14.23
CA ASP A 439 6.33 28.81 15.29
C ASP A 439 6.54 27.31 15.55
N GLY A 440 6.68 26.51 14.48
CA GLY A 440 7.00 25.08 14.60
C GLY A 440 8.45 24.79 14.20
N LYS A 441 9.04 23.78 14.81
CA LYS A 441 10.38 23.26 14.45
C LYS A 441 10.41 21.73 14.55
N ILE A 442 11.09 21.09 13.61
CA ILE A 442 11.43 19.67 13.72
C ILE A 442 12.67 19.57 14.61
N THR A 443 12.64 18.66 15.57
CA THR A 443 13.75 18.37 16.47
C THR A 443 14.64 17.28 15.90
N GLU A 444 15.69 16.89 16.63
CA GLU A 444 16.54 15.74 16.30
C GLU A 444 16.04 14.44 16.98
N GLU A 445 14.96 14.52 17.77
CA GLU A 445 14.42 13.39 18.52
C GLU A 445 13.69 12.41 17.59
N ASP A 446 14.15 11.17 17.58
CA ASP A 446 13.59 10.05 16.81
C ASP A 446 12.55 9.30 17.64
N VAL A 447 11.33 9.20 17.12
CA VAL A 447 10.20 8.54 17.81
C VAL A 447 10.56 7.09 18.18
N THR A 448 11.21 6.37 17.30
CA THR A 448 11.60 4.97 17.55
C THR A 448 12.64 4.88 18.67
N GLY A 449 13.59 5.80 18.70
CA GLY A 449 14.59 5.92 19.77
C GLY A 449 13.94 6.11 21.14
N ILE A 450 13.01 7.07 21.24
CA ILE A 450 12.24 7.34 22.47
C ILE A 450 11.49 6.10 22.94
N LEU A 451 10.77 5.41 22.04
CA LEU A 451 10.03 4.19 22.38
C LEU A 451 10.94 3.05 22.88
N LEU A 452 12.13 2.91 22.29
CA LEU A 452 13.11 1.90 22.71
C LEU A 452 13.69 2.23 24.10
N GLU A 453 14.00 3.49 24.35
CA GLU A 453 14.52 3.97 25.64
C GLU A 453 13.49 3.78 26.75
N GLU A 454 12.23 4.19 26.54
CA GLU A 454 11.15 3.98 27.50
C GLU A 454 10.92 2.50 27.83
N LEU A 455 11.04 1.62 26.85
CA LEU A 455 10.96 0.16 27.08
C LEU A 455 12.13 -0.38 27.91
N GLU A 456 13.35 0.15 27.74
CA GLU A 456 14.51 -0.28 28.51
C GLU A 456 14.45 0.22 29.96
N GLU A 457 13.94 1.45 30.17
CA GLU A 457 13.95 2.13 31.49
C GLU A 457 12.75 1.75 32.35
N ASP A 458 11.52 1.67 31.77
CA ASP A 458 10.27 1.60 32.51
C ASP A 458 9.57 0.20 32.41
N SER A 459 10.27 -0.81 31.93
CA SER A 459 9.72 -2.17 31.82
C SER A 459 9.36 -2.81 33.17
N PRO A 460 8.18 -3.46 33.31
CA PRO A 460 7.15 -3.69 32.27
C PRO A 460 6.20 -2.51 32.08
N LEU A 461 6.07 -2.03 30.85
CA LEU A 461 5.12 -0.97 30.53
C LEU A 461 3.68 -1.46 30.57
N ARG A 462 2.80 -0.65 31.16
CA ARG A 462 1.36 -0.91 31.16
C ARG A 462 0.65 -0.02 30.16
N ILE A 463 0.23 -0.60 29.05
CA ILE A 463 -0.38 0.14 27.92
C ILE A 463 -1.86 0.42 28.18
N ASP A 464 -2.25 1.70 28.07
CA ASP A 464 -3.65 2.14 28.15
C ASP A 464 -4.34 1.95 26.81
N ASN A 465 -5.14 0.90 26.70
CA ASN A 465 -5.90 0.55 25.49
C ASN A 465 -7.21 1.35 25.33
N THR A 466 -7.48 2.31 26.22
CA THR A 466 -8.73 3.05 26.20
C THR A 466 -8.71 4.15 25.14
N PRO A 467 -9.65 4.19 24.19
CA PRO A 467 -9.78 5.32 23.28
C PRO A 467 -10.05 6.61 24.05
N ARG A 468 -9.17 7.59 23.96
CA ARG A 468 -9.27 8.90 24.62
C ARG A 468 -10.08 9.90 23.80
N GLN A 469 -10.24 9.62 22.51
CA GLN A 469 -10.94 10.43 21.54
C GLN A 469 -12.32 9.82 21.25
N ARG A 470 -13.32 10.66 21.09
CA ARG A 470 -14.71 10.24 20.84
C ARG A 470 -15.38 11.11 19.80
N VAL A 471 -16.39 10.55 19.14
CA VAL A 471 -17.29 11.29 18.25
C VAL A 471 -18.65 11.38 18.90
N ARG A 472 -19.27 12.56 18.85
CA ARG A 472 -20.64 12.81 19.32
C ARG A 472 -21.42 13.53 18.22
N ARG A 473 -22.49 12.89 17.77
CA ARG A 473 -23.43 13.50 16.82
C ARG A 473 -24.29 14.55 17.53
N LYS A 474 -24.49 15.69 16.88
CA LYS A 474 -25.31 16.80 17.40
C LYS A 474 -26.81 16.66 17.10
#